data_49a86bc378136784c9136363c7b638e9
#
_entry.id   49a86bc378136784c9136363c7b638e9
#
_cell.length_a   1.000
_cell.length_b   1.000
_cell.length_c   1.000
_cell.angle_alpha   90.00
_cell.angle_beta   90.00
_cell.angle_gamma   90.00
#
_symmetry.space_group_name_H-M   'P 1'
#
loop_
_entity.id
_entity.type
_entity.pdbx_description
1 polymer ?
#
loop_
_entity_poly.entity_id
_entity_poly.type
_entity_poly.pdbx_seq_one_letter_code
_entity_poly.pdbx_strand_id
1 'polypeptide(L)'
;MMREYPYAWKYLLDYKMKLLPKSLGGKRDVQPKVLNEDEWYRYGRSQAITSLNKRDKIIVGVNRKKDDPLYLMDEKHYLIASGGTAGYVGISLKENSKYELEYIHAWLSHPWTDLYLQLIGSDFEGEFIARGTYTLPMLPFIELDFSDLRQKKLYDEVVDATREINQLNATLIKKPDKSTKNVLEKEKNRLIRKIEENITRVYQQDF
;
A
#
# COMPACT_ATOMS: atom_id res chain seq x y z
N MET A 1 -8.31 -8.82 -26.60
CA MET A 1 -9.33 -7.92 -26.02
C MET A 1 -10.68 -8.01 -26.71
N MET A 2 -10.79 -7.83 -28.03
CA MET A 2 -12.09 -7.88 -28.73
C MET A 2 -12.86 -9.19 -28.50
N ARG A 3 -12.19 -10.35 -28.51
CA ARG A 3 -12.81 -11.66 -28.29
C ARG A 3 -13.14 -11.95 -26.83
N GLU A 4 -12.32 -11.48 -25.90
CA GLU A 4 -12.46 -11.77 -24.47
C GLU A 4 -13.37 -10.78 -23.76
N TYR A 5 -13.42 -9.53 -24.22
CA TYR A 5 -14.15 -8.41 -23.59
C TYR A 5 -14.91 -7.61 -24.63
N PRO A 6 -15.91 -8.17 -25.32
CA PRO A 6 -16.56 -7.53 -26.48
C PRO A 6 -17.29 -6.23 -26.12
N TYR A 7 -17.90 -6.13 -24.95
CA TYR A 7 -18.58 -4.90 -24.50
C TYR A 7 -17.60 -3.77 -24.17
N ALA A 8 -16.50 -4.09 -23.47
CA ALA A 8 -15.44 -3.13 -23.20
C ALA A 8 -14.78 -2.66 -24.51
N TRP A 9 -14.57 -3.56 -25.45
CA TRP A 9 -14.05 -3.22 -26.77
C TRP A 9 -14.97 -2.25 -27.53
N LYS A 10 -16.26 -2.52 -27.55
CA LYS A 10 -17.25 -1.62 -28.18
C LYS A 10 -17.21 -0.23 -27.56
N TYR A 11 -17.23 -0.15 -26.23
CA TYR A 11 -17.09 1.12 -25.51
C TYR A 11 -15.81 1.87 -25.88
N LEU A 12 -14.68 1.20 -25.92
CA LEU A 12 -13.41 1.83 -26.27
C LEU A 12 -13.39 2.36 -27.70
N LEU A 13 -14.04 1.68 -28.65
CA LEU A 13 -14.15 2.13 -30.03
C LEU A 13 -14.83 3.49 -30.17
N ASP A 14 -15.85 3.77 -29.36
CA ASP A 14 -16.53 5.08 -29.36
C ASP A 14 -15.58 6.22 -28.91
N TYR A 15 -14.52 5.89 -28.21
CA TYR A 15 -13.49 6.83 -27.74
C TYR A 15 -12.17 6.71 -28.51
N LYS A 16 -12.10 5.94 -29.58
CA LYS A 16 -10.85 5.65 -30.30
C LYS A 16 -10.07 6.93 -30.62
N MET A 17 -10.72 7.94 -31.17
CA MET A 17 -10.03 9.20 -31.53
C MET A 17 -9.49 9.98 -30.34
N LYS A 18 -10.10 9.84 -29.16
CA LYS A 18 -9.59 10.43 -27.89
C LYS A 18 -8.40 9.67 -27.34
N LEU A 19 -8.38 8.35 -27.51
CA LEU A 19 -7.39 7.43 -26.96
C LEU A 19 -6.19 7.22 -27.91
N LEU A 20 -6.39 7.39 -29.20
CA LEU A 20 -5.33 7.28 -30.21
C LEU A 20 -4.28 8.38 -30.00
N PRO A 21 -2.97 8.04 -29.97
CA PRO A 21 -1.89 9.02 -29.85
C PRO A 21 -1.94 10.10 -30.95
N LYS A 22 -1.51 11.32 -30.61
CA LYS A 22 -1.36 12.41 -31.58
C LYS A 22 -0.44 12.04 -32.74
N SER A 23 0.61 11.27 -32.49
CA SER A 23 1.53 10.76 -33.50
C SER A 23 0.87 9.82 -34.53
N LEU A 24 -0.30 9.27 -34.20
CA LEU A 24 -1.10 8.40 -35.04
C LEU A 24 -2.40 9.07 -35.49
N GLY A 25 -2.49 10.39 -35.44
CA GLY A 25 -3.64 11.18 -35.86
C GLY A 25 -4.77 11.32 -34.83
N GLY A 26 -4.58 10.86 -33.60
CA GLY A 26 -5.56 10.99 -32.51
C GLY A 26 -5.41 12.27 -31.71
N LYS A 27 -6.01 12.27 -30.50
CA LYS A 27 -6.00 13.42 -29.56
C LYS A 27 -5.18 13.20 -28.28
N ARG A 28 -4.75 11.97 -28.03
CA ARG A 28 -4.05 11.60 -26.78
C ARG A 28 -2.59 12.04 -26.81
N ASP A 29 -2.18 12.70 -25.75
CA ASP A 29 -0.80 13.12 -25.56
C ASP A 29 0.00 12.03 -24.83
N VAL A 30 0.63 11.14 -25.60
CA VAL A 30 1.51 10.06 -25.10
C VAL A 30 2.75 9.97 -25.98
N GLN A 31 3.85 9.51 -25.39
CA GLN A 31 5.09 9.33 -26.16
C GLN A 31 4.92 8.25 -27.24
N PRO A 32 5.37 8.50 -28.47
CA PRO A 32 5.15 7.60 -29.63
C PRO A 32 5.74 6.19 -29.44
N LYS A 33 6.75 6.02 -28.57
CA LYS A 33 7.43 4.73 -28.33
C LYS A 33 6.59 3.73 -27.54
N VAL A 34 5.46 4.13 -26.97
CA VAL A 34 4.71 3.33 -25.98
C VAL A 34 3.51 2.65 -26.59
N LEU A 35 2.90 3.22 -27.64
CA LEU A 35 1.68 2.72 -28.26
C LEU A 35 1.81 2.71 -29.78
N ASN A 36 1.48 1.59 -30.39
CA ASN A 36 1.30 1.44 -31.83
C ASN A 36 -0.19 1.51 -32.20
N GLU A 37 -0.48 1.40 -33.50
CA GLU A 37 -1.84 1.49 -34.00
C GLU A 37 -2.79 0.40 -33.48
N ASP A 38 -2.25 -0.78 -33.14
CA ASP A 38 -3.00 -1.91 -32.57
C ASP A 38 -3.18 -1.83 -31.05
N GLU A 39 -2.42 -0.94 -30.39
CA GLU A 39 -2.38 -0.80 -28.93
C GLU A 39 -2.95 0.53 -28.43
N TRP A 40 -3.61 1.30 -29.28
CA TRP A 40 -4.14 2.64 -28.99
C TRP A 40 -4.99 2.73 -27.71
N TYR A 41 -5.60 1.62 -27.29
CA TYR A 41 -6.46 1.53 -26.10
C TYR A 41 -5.69 1.23 -24.80
N ARG A 42 -4.41 0.88 -24.89
CA ARG A 42 -3.60 0.57 -23.72
C ARG A 42 -3.24 1.82 -22.90
N TYR A 43 -2.82 1.60 -21.68
CA TYR A 43 -2.26 2.66 -20.85
C TYR A 43 -0.97 3.21 -21.47
N GLY A 44 -0.79 4.52 -21.42
CA GLY A 44 0.43 5.17 -21.88
C GLY A 44 1.67 4.85 -21.05
N ARG A 45 1.45 4.45 -19.78
CA ARG A 45 2.48 3.94 -18.86
C ARG A 45 1.88 2.82 -18.04
N SER A 46 2.50 1.65 -18.04
CA SER A 46 2.00 0.48 -17.31
C SER A 46 2.15 0.59 -15.78
N GLN A 47 3.05 1.43 -15.30
CA GLN A 47 3.23 1.80 -13.88
C GLN A 47 3.06 0.63 -12.89
N ALA A 48 3.71 -0.51 -13.14
CA ALA A 48 3.64 -1.71 -12.30
C ALA A 48 2.23 -2.31 -12.10
N ILE A 49 1.21 -1.89 -12.86
CA ILE A 49 -0.16 -2.43 -12.76
C ILE A 49 -0.16 -3.96 -12.84
N THR A 50 0.64 -4.54 -13.74
CA THR A 50 0.68 -6.00 -13.92
C THR A 50 1.45 -6.74 -12.84
N SER A 51 2.44 -6.12 -12.21
CA SER A 51 3.30 -6.77 -11.22
C SER A 51 2.73 -6.76 -9.81
N LEU A 52 2.02 -5.70 -9.43
CA LEU A 52 1.46 -5.53 -8.09
C LEU A 52 0.03 -6.05 -7.94
N ASN A 53 -0.76 -6.10 -9.03
CA ASN A 53 -2.17 -6.48 -8.95
C ASN A 53 -2.44 -7.94 -8.60
N LYS A 54 -1.47 -8.81 -8.84
CA LYS A 54 -1.57 -10.26 -8.55
C LYS A 54 -0.96 -10.65 -7.21
N ARG A 55 -0.51 -9.68 -6.42
CA ARG A 55 0.16 -9.91 -5.14
C ARG A 55 -0.59 -9.25 -4.01
N ASP A 56 -0.52 -9.88 -2.85
CA ASP A 56 -0.86 -9.23 -1.60
C ASP A 56 0.13 -8.09 -1.37
N LYS A 57 -0.37 -6.96 -0.90
CA LYS A 57 0.42 -5.73 -0.83
C LYS A 57 -0.09 -4.77 0.24
N ILE A 58 0.79 -3.89 0.67
CA ILE A 58 0.42 -2.70 1.44
C ILE A 58 0.36 -1.53 0.45
N ILE A 59 -0.77 -0.86 0.40
CA ILE A 59 -0.97 0.35 -0.37
C ILE A 59 -0.61 1.54 0.51
N VAL A 60 0.36 2.33 0.07
CA VAL A 60 0.84 3.52 0.78
C VAL A 60 0.38 4.77 0.02
N GLY A 61 -0.31 5.66 0.71
CA GLY A 61 -0.64 6.98 0.17
C GLY A 61 0.59 7.86 0.11
N VAL A 62 1.00 8.28 -1.11
CA VAL A 62 2.26 9.00 -1.31
C VAL A 62 2.21 10.38 -0.67
N ASN A 63 1.23 11.21 -1.00
CA ASN A 63 1.06 12.54 -0.42
C ASN A 63 -0.10 12.52 0.57
N ARG A 64 0.22 12.46 1.85
CA ARG A 64 -0.76 12.44 2.94
C ARG A 64 -0.36 13.45 4.00
N LYS A 65 -1.34 13.92 4.77
CA LYS A 65 -1.09 14.77 5.93
C LYS A 65 -0.18 14.09 6.93
N LYS A 66 0.51 14.89 7.73
CA LYS A 66 1.44 14.42 8.77
C LYS A 66 0.78 13.47 9.76
N ASP A 67 -0.44 13.79 10.17
CA ASP A 67 -1.24 13.09 11.17
C ASP A 67 -2.23 12.07 10.60
N ASP A 68 -2.28 11.90 9.27
CA ASP A 68 -3.20 10.99 8.59
C ASP A 68 -2.48 10.16 7.51
N PRO A 69 -1.49 9.33 7.89
CA PRO A 69 -0.84 8.41 6.96
C PRO A 69 -1.83 7.35 6.48
N LEU A 70 -1.63 6.84 5.28
CA LEU A 70 -2.42 5.75 4.74
C LEU A 70 -1.53 4.55 4.45
N TYR A 71 -1.73 3.49 5.21
CA TYR A 71 -1.18 2.16 5.00
C TYR A 71 -2.33 1.16 4.99
N LEU A 72 -2.69 0.66 3.82
CA LEU A 72 -3.83 -0.26 3.64
C LEU A 72 -3.32 -1.62 3.19
N MET A 73 -3.60 -2.66 3.95
CA MET A 73 -3.39 -4.03 3.50
C MET A 73 -4.43 -4.41 2.44
N ASP A 74 -3.98 -5.01 1.36
CA ASP A 74 -4.82 -5.42 0.24
C ASP A 74 -4.47 -6.82 -0.25
N GLU A 75 -5.46 -7.70 -0.23
CA GLU A 75 -5.39 -9.09 -0.71
C GLU A 75 -5.79 -9.17 -2.19
N LYS A 76 -5.06 -8.49 -3.08
CA LYS A 76 -5.26 -8.53 -4.55
C LYS A 76 -6.55 -7.86 -5.07
N HIS A 77 -7.25 -7.06 -4.25
CA HIS A 77 -8.51 -6.44 -4.64
C HIS A 77 -8.31 -5.15 -5.45
N TYR A 78 -7.31 -4.34 -5.10
CA TYR A 78 -7.14 -3.02 -5.69
C TYR A 78 -6.06 -2.99 -6.76
N LEU A 79 -6.39 -2.31 -7.85
CA LEU A 79 -5.43 -1.92 -8.86
C LEU A 79 -4.78 -0.59 -8.43
N ILE A 80 -3.45 -0.60 -8.28
CA ILE A 80 -2.71 0.62 -8.05
C ILE A 80 -1.84 0.96 -9.26
N ALA A 81 -1.89 2.21 -9.65
CA ALA A 81 -0.95 2.78 -10.60
C ALA A 81 0.09 3.56 -9.79
N SER A 82 1.31 3.07 -9.74
CA SER A 82 2.43 3.76 -9.09
C SER A 82 2.74 5.05 -9.85
N GLY A 83 2.58 6.19 -9.22
CA GLY A 83 2.68 7.51 -9.83
C GLY A 83 3.86 8.38 -9.37
N GLY A 84 4.90 7.83 -8.80
CA GLY A 84 6.10 8.60 -8.41
C GLY A 84 5.84 9.66 -7.33
N THR A 85 5.31 10.81 -7.70
CA THR A 85 5.12 11.96 -6.80
C THR A 85 3.69 12.15 -6.30
N ALA A 86 2.72 11.42 -6.84
CA ALA A 86 1.32 11.51 -6.43
C ALA A 86 0.61 10.16 -6.57
N GLY A 87 -0.44 9.94 -5.79
CA GLY A 87 -1.23 8.72 -5.82
C GLY A 87 -0.81 7.71 -4.77
N TYR A 88 -0.54 6.48 -5.19
CA TYR A 88 -0.26 5.37 -4.28
C TYR A 88 0.97 4.57 -4.73
N VAL A 89 1.67 4.02 -3.75
CA VAL A 89 2.76 3.05 -3.94
C VAL A 89 2.33 1.73 -3.33
N GLY A 90 2.70 0.61 -3.96
CA GLY A 90 2.48 -0.73 -3.42
C GLY A 90 3.76 -1.35 -2.89
N ILE A 91 3.71 -1.91 -1.71
CA ILE A 91 4.77 -2.72 -1.12
C ILE A 91 4.29 -4.17 -1.14
N SER A 92 5.03 -5.06 -1.79
CA SER A 92 4.79 -6.51 -1.76
C SER A 92 6.07 -7.23 -1.34
N LEU A 93 5.91 -8.39 -0.71
CA LEU A 93 7.05 -9.20 -0.29
C LEU A 93 7.68 -9.92 -1.49
N LYS A 94 8.98 -10.17 -1.40
CA LYS A 94 9.68 -11.09 -2.28
C LYS A 94 9.26 -12.53 -1.93
N GLU A 95 9.34 -13.45 -2.90
CA GLU A 95 8.92 -14.85 -2.73
C GLU A 95 9.59 -15.56 -1.54
N ASN A 96 10.84 -15.21 -1.24
CA ASN A 96 11.63 -15.81 -0.16
C ASN A 96 11.73 -14.89 1.08
N SER A 97 10.79 -13.97 1.28
CA SER A 97 10.78 -13.14 2.47
C SER A 97 10.51 -13.98 3.71
N LYS A 98 11.33 -13.79 4.76
CA LYS A 98 11.07 -14.38 6.09
C LYS A 98 9.98 -13.61 6.87
N TYR A 99 9.62 -12.40 6.41
CA TYR A 99 8.60 -11.56 7.02
C TYR A 99 7.27 -11.73 6.32
N GLU A 100 6.19 -11.52 7.07
CA GLU A 100 4.82 -11.42 6.57
C GLU A 100 4.42 -9.95 6.38
N LEU A 101 3.42 -9.70 5.53
CA LEU A 101 2.96 -8.33 5.25
C LEU A 101 2.38 -7.67 6.50
N GLU A 102 1.78 -8.43 7.39
CA GLU A 102 1.23 -7.97 8.66
C GLU A 102 2.29 -7.31 9.54
N TYR A 103 3.49 -7.91 9.61
CA TYR A 103 4.59 -7.32 10.34
C TYR A 103 5.07 -6.01 9.70
N ILE A 104 5.23 -6.00 8.38
CA ILE A 104 5.65 -4.80 7.64
C ILE A 104 4.59 -3.69 7.76
N HIS A 105 3.30 -4.06 7.71
CA HIS A 105 2.21 -3.10 7.92
C HIS A 105 2.24 -2.49 9.32
N ALA A 106 2.41 -3.31 10.36
CA ALA A 106 2.52 -2.87 11.75
C ALA A 106 3.73 -1.93 11.94
N TRP A 107 4.88 -2.31 11.40
CA TRP A 107 6.11 -1.52 11.45
C TRP A 107 5.95 -0.16 10.73
N LEU A 108 5.35 -0.12 9.53
CA LEU A 108 5.08 1.13 8.81
C LEU A 108 4.10 2.02 9.55
N SER A 109 3.12 1.44 10.25
CA SER A 109 2.10 2.16 11.00
C SER A 109 2.58 2.65 12.38
N HIS A 110 3.81 2.27 12.79
CA HIS A 110 4.35 2.67 14.08
C HIS A 110 4.65 4.17 14.11
N PRO A 111 4.31 4.90 15.21
CA PRO A 111 4.53 6.34 15.31
C PRO A 111 5.98 6.79 15.04
N TRP A 112 6.98 6.01 15.45
CA TRP A 112 8.39 6.35 15.19
C TRP A 112 8.76 6.23 13.71
N THR A 113 8.20 5.27 12.99
CA THR A 113 8.39 5.14 11.54
C THR A 113 7.83 6.36 10.82
N ASP A 114 6.63 6.80 11.21
CA ASP A 114 6.02 7.99 10.61
C ASP A 114 6.77 9.27 11.00
N LEU A 115 7.20 9.40 12.26
CA LEU A 115 8.05 10.51 12.69
C LEU A 115 9.37 10.57 11.91
N TYR A 116 10.01 9.42 11.66
CA TYR A 116 11.21 9.36 10.85
C TYR A 116 10.94 9.78 9.40
N LEU A 117 9.84 9.33 8.81
CA LEU A 117 9.41 9.78 7.48
C LEU A 117 9.17 11.29 7.44
N GLN A 118 8.66 11.89 8.51
CA GLN A 118 8.51 13.33 8.62
C GLN A 118 9.84 14.08 8.63
N LEU A 119 10.90 13.47 9.18
CA LEU A 119 12.24 14.06 9.23
C LEU A 119 12.98 13.99 7.89
N ILE A 120 12.82 12.88 7.15
CA ILE A 120 13.54 12.65 5.88
C ILE A 120 12.72 12.98 4.64
N GLY A 121 11.40 13.06 4.78
CA GLY A 121 10.47 13.35 3.68
C GLY A 121 10.55 14.82 3.25
N SER A 122 10.28 15.07 1.97
CA SER A 122 10.09 16.42 1.49
C SER A 122 8.75 16.95 1.97
N ASP A 123 8.75 18.11 2.59
CA ASP A 123 7.52 18.87 2.84
C ASP A 123 6.86 19.21 1.50
N PHE A 124 5.59 18.85 1.37
CA PHE A 124 4.79 19.18 0.20
C PHE A 124 3.65 20.09 0.64
N GLU A 125 3.67 21.35 0.21
CA GLU A 125 2.67 22.39 0.53
C GLU A 125 1.99 22.23 1.91
N GLY A 126 2.61 22.78 2.96
CA GLY A 126 2.04 22.88 4.30
C GLY A 126 2.12 21.58 5.12
N GLU A 127 0.99 20.89 5.31
CA GLU A 127 0.89 19.74 6.23
C GLU A 127 1.13 18.37 5.58
N PHE A 128 1.48 18.33 4.28
CA PHE A 128 1.67 17.08 3.54
C PHE A 128 3.12 16.63 3.55
N ILE A 129 3.31 15.32 3.58
CA ILE A 129 4.62 14.67 3.49
C ILE A 129 4.60 13.62 2.37
N ALA A 130 5.67 13.58 1.61
CA ALA A 130 5.86 12.58 0.57
C ALA A 130 6.35 11.25 1.15
N ARG A 131 5.52 10.20 1.10
CA ARG A 131 5.83 8.82 1.48
C ARG A 131 5.97 7.93 0.23
N GLY A 132 6.89 8.28 -0.65
CA GLY A 132 7.03 7.66 -1.96
C GLY A 132 8.15 6.62 -2.07
N THR A 133 8.38 6.13 -3.28
CA THR A 133 9.44 5.16 -3.60
C THR A 133 10.85 5.67 -3.31
N TYR A 134 11.04 6.98 -3.13
CA TYR A 134 12.32 7.57 -2.77
C TYR A 134 12.56 7.54 -1.25
N THR A 135 11.54 7.83 -0.44
CA THR A 135 11.66 7.93 1.02
C THR A 135 11.50 6.58 1.75
N LEU A 136 10.58 5.73 1.29
CA LEU A 136 10.33 4.42 1.92
C LEU A 136 11.57 3.51 2.03
N PRO A 137 12.47 3.43 1.02
CA PRO A 137 13.67 2.62 1.15
C PRO A 137 14.72 3.17 2.14
N MET A 138 14.55 4.42 2.60
CA MET A 138 15.46 5.05 3.57
C MET A 138 15.05 4.77 5.02
N LEU A 139 13.91 4.10 5.24
CA LEU A 139 13.43 3.75 6.57
C LEU A 139 14.37 2.75 7.25
N PRO A 140 14.70 2.96 8.55
CA PRO A 140 15.56 2.06 9.31
C PRO A 140 14.79 0.79 9.69
N PHE A 141 14.83 -0.24 8.85
CA PHE A 141 14.25 -1.53 9.16
C PHE A 141 15.25 -2.38 9.97
N ILE A 142 14.85 -2.78 11.17
CA ILE A 142 15.66 -3.65 12.02
C ILE A 142 15.32 -5.11 11.72
N GLU A 143 16.31 -5.85 11.23
CA GLU A 143 16.14 -7.27 10.98
C GLU A 143 16.13 -8.08 12.28
N LEU A 144 15.12 -8.94 12.42
CA LEU A 144 15.03 -9.87 13.55
C LEU A 144 15.77 -11.17 13.25
N ASP A 145 16.44 -11.70 14.26
CA ASP A 145 17.00 -13.04 14.25
C ASP A 145 15.94 -14.05 14.71
N PHE A 146 15.38 -14.82 13.77
CA PHE A 146 14.36 -15.82 14.07
C PHE A 146 14.92 -17.10 14.73
N SER A 147 16.23 -17.21 14.89
CA SER A 147 16.84 -18.25 15.73
C SER A 147 16.81 -17.88 17.23
N ASP A 148 16.71 -16.57 17.55
CA ASP A 148 16.41 -16.11 18.91
C ASP A 148 14.90 -16.23 19.18
N LEU A 149 14.54 -17.12 20.10
CA LEU A 149 13.14 -17.40 20.44
C LEU A 149 12.40 -16.17 20.98
N ARG A 150 13.09 -15.22 21.60
CA ARG A 150 12.47 -13.99 22.13
C ARG A 150 12.09 -13.06 20.98
N GLN A 151 12.99 -12.87 20.01
CA GLN A 151 12.71 -12.07 18.82
C GLN A 151 11.62 -12.71 17.97
N LYS A 152 11.68 -14.03 17.78
CA LYS A 152 10.64 -14.77 17.05
C LYS A 152 9.27 -14.63 17.71
N LYS A 153 9.19 -14.77 19.03
CA LYS A 153 7.94 -14.60 19.78
C LYS A 153 7.37 -13.19 19.63
N LEU A 154 8.22 -12.16 19.73
CA LEU A 154 7.81 -10.78 19.55
C LEU A 154 7.27 -10.53 18.15
N TYR A 155 7.94 -11.06 17.15
CA TYR A 155 7.47 -11.02 15.75
C TYR A 155 6.09 -11.68 15.61
N ASP A 156 5.91 -12.90 16.12
CA ASP A 156 4.64 -13.63 16.02
C ASP A 156 3.50 -12.87 16.71
N GLU A 157 3.76 -12.29 17.88
CA GLU A 157 2.77 -11.48 18.60
C GLU A 157 2.32 -10.24 17.83
N VAL A 158 3.24 -9.59 17.08
CA VAL A 158 2.90 -8.45 16.20
C VAL A 158 2.05 -8.90 15.02
N VAL A 159 2.43 -10.00 14.38
CA VAL A 159 1.70 -10.58 13.24
C VAL A 159 0.27 -10.97 13.66
N ASP A 160 0.13 -11.71 14.75
CA ASP A 160 -1.17 -12.17 15.23
C ASP A 160 -2.09 -11.01 15.63
N ALA A 161 -1.55 -10.01 16.35
CA ALA A 161 -2.30 -8.81 16.71
C ALA A 161 -2.75 -8.02 15.48
N THR A 162 -1.92 -7.92 14.43
CA THR A 162 -2.29 -7.24 13.18
C THR A 162 -3.40 -7.98 12.44
N ARG A 163 -3.34 -9.31 12.39
CA ARG A 163 -4.42 -10.14 11.82
C ARG A 163 -5.73 -9.94 12.54
N GLU A 164 -5.68 -9.94 13.87
CA GLU A 164 -6.87 -9.72 14.70
C GLU A 164 -7.48 -8.32 14.45
N ILE A 165 -6.66 -7.27 14.36
CA ILE A 165 -7.12 -5.93 14.00
C ILE A 165 -7.82 -5.91 12.63
N ASN A 166 -7.30 -6.63 11.65
CA ASN A 166 -7.92 -6.71 10.32
C ASN A 166 -9.30 -7.40 10.39
N GLN A 167 -9.46 -8.44 11.20
CA GLN A 167 -10.75 -9.10 11.44
C GLN A 167 -11.75 -8.17 12.15
N LEU A 168 -11.29 -7.42 13.17
CA LEU A 168 -12.11 -6.43 13.86
C LEU A 168 -12.56 -5.33 12.90
N ASN A 169 -11.67 -4.82 12.06
CA ASN A 169 -12.00 -3.82 11.04
C ASN A 169 -13.06 -4.35 10.05
N ALA A 170 -12.93 -5.59 9.58
CA ALA A 170 -13.92 -6.22 8.70
C ALA A 170 -15.31 -6.34 9.37
N THR A 171 -15.34 -6.54 10.69
CA THR A 171 -16.59 -6.58 11.47
C THR A 171 -17.17 -5.17 11.66
N LEU A 172 -16.32 -4.18 11.95
CA LEU A 172 -16.73 -2.78 12.11
C LEU A 172 -17.35 -2.19 10.84
N ILE A 173 -16.85 -2.58 9.66
CA ILE A 173 -17.40 -2.15 8.36
C ILE A 173 -18.86 -2.60 8.19
N LYS A 174 -19.28 -3.71 8.79
CA LYS A 174 -20.67 -4.21 8.75
C LYS A 174 -21.63 -3.40 9.61
N LYS A 175 -21.17 -2.30 10.24
CA LYS A 175 -21.96 -1.37 11.06
C LYS A 175 -22.71 -2.08 12.20
N PRO A 176 -22.01 -2.73 13.14
CA PRO A 176 -22.63 -3.35 14.30
C PRO A 176 -23.36 -2.29 15.16
N ASP A 177 -24.20 -2.74 16.09
CA ASP A 177 -24.83 -1.86 17.07
C ASP A 177 -23.78 -1.11 17.93
N LYS A 178 -24.23 -0.04 18.59
CA LYS A 178 -23.35 0.86 19.34
C LYS A 178 -22.58 0.15 20.46
N SER A 179 -23.19 -0.82 21.15
CA SER A 179 -22.55 -1.55 22.24
C SER A 179 -21.42 -2.43 21.69
N THR A 180 -21.73 -3.23 20.69
CA THR A 180 -20.76 -4.10 20.00
C THR A 180 -19.62 -3.28 19.38
N LYS A 181 -19.94 -2.15 18.72
CA LYS A 181 -18.92 -1.25 18.18
C LYS A 181 -17.93 -0.78 19.25
N ASN A 182 -18.42 -0.33 20.41
CA ASN A 182 -17.56 0.15 21.50
C ASN A 182 -16.63 -0.96 22.03
N VAL A 183 -17.11 -2.19 22.13
CA VAL A 183 -16.28 -3.34 22.56
C VAL A 183 -15.18 -3.62 21.53
N LEU A 184 -15.52 -3.67 20.24
CA LEU A 184 -14.57 -3.93 19.16
C LEU A 184 -13.51 -2.82 19.06
N GLU A 185 -13.90 -1.55 19.18
CA GLU A 185 -12.95 -0.42 19.19
C GLU A 185 -12.01 -0.46 20.39
N LYS A 186 -12.51 -0.83 21.57
CA LYS A 186 -11.67 -0.99 22.77
C LYS A 186 -10.64 -2.08 22.58
N GLU A 187 -11.04 -3.23 22.04
CA GLU A 187 -10.14 -4.34 21.78
C GLU A 187 -9.10 -3.98 20.71
N LYS A 188 -9.54 -3.36 19.62
CA LYS A 188 -8.64 -2.83 18.59
C LYS A 188 -7.57 -1.91 19.17
N ASN A 189 -7.97 -0.95 20.03
CA ASN A 189 -7.02 -0.04 20.68
C ASN A 189 -6.04 -0.76 21.60
N ARG A 190 -6.46 -1.83 22.29
CA ARG A 190 -5.58 -2.70 23.10
C ARG A 190 -4.51 -3.37 22.22
N LEU A 191 -4.93 -3.92 21.07
CA LEU A 191 -4.02 -4.58 20.14
C LEU A 191 -3.03 -3.59 19.51
N ILE A 192 -3.49 -2.39 19.14
CA ILE A 192 -2.61 -1.33 18.61
C ILE A 192 -1.51 -1.01 19.62
N ARG A 193 -1.84 -0.81 20.90
CA ARG A 193 -0.83 -0.54 21.94
C ARG A 193 0.16 -1.70 22.07
N LYS A 194 -0.32 -2.94 22.05
CA LYS A 194 0.57 -4.13 22.11
C LYS A 194 1.54 -4.14 20.92
N ILE A 195 1.09 -3.82 19.72
CA ILE A 195 1.95 -3.70 18.53
C ILE A 195 2.97 -2.59 18.71
N GLU A 196 2.55 -1.40 19.15
CA GLU A 196 3.44 -0.27 19.37
C GLU A 196 4.52 -0.59 20.40
N GLU A 197 4.16 -1.20 21.52
CA GLU A 197 5.10 -1.64 22.55
C GLU A 197 6.13 -2.64 22.01
N ASN A 198 5.67 -3.65 21.26
CA ASN A 198 6.54 -4.67 20.69
C ASN A 198 7.50 -4.09 19.62
N ILE A 199 7.00 -3.24 18.72
CA ILE A 199 7.87 -2.56 17.73
C ILE A 199 8.84 -1.61 18.42
N THR A 200 8.43 -0.89 19.46
CA THR A 200 9.32 -0.05 20.28
C THR A 200 10.47 -0.88 20.85
N ARG A 201 10.20 -2.07 21.39
CA ARG A 201 11.24 -2.98 21.91
C ARG A 201 12.22 -3.39 20.81
N VAL A 202 11.75 -3.63 19.59
CA VAL A 202 12.64 -3.90 18.44
C VAL A 202 13.58 -2.74 18.19
N TYR A 203 13.10 -1.51 18.18
CA TYR A 203 13.93 -0.32 17.98
C TYR A 203 14.94 -0.10 19.12
N GLN A 204 14.57 -0.44 20.34
CA GLN A 204 15.43 -0.37 21.52
C GLN A 204 16.37 -1.57 21.64
N GLN A 205 16.21 -2.59 20.79
CA GLN A 205 16.90 -3.88 20.88
C GLN A 205 16.72 -4.55 22.27
N ASP A 206 15.54 -4.36 22.86
CA ASP A 206 15.12 -4.95 24.14
C ASP A 206 14.22 -6.17 23.86
N PHE A 207 14.86 -7.35 23.79
CA PHE A 207 14.22 -8.61 23.42
C PHE A 207 14.01 -9.56 24.60
#